data_42016ce973d15d49d10fb4efefe15810
#
_entry.id   42016ce973d15d49d10fb4efefe15810
#
_cell.length_a   1.000
_cell.length_b   1.000
_cell.length_c   1.000
_cell.angle_alpha   90.00
_cell.angle_beta   90.00
_cell.angle_gamma   90.00
#
_symmetry.space_group_name_H-M   'P 1'
#
loop_
_entity.id
_entity.type
_entity.pdbx_description
1 polymer ?
#
loop_
_entity_poly.entity_id
_entity_poly.type
_entity_poly.pdbx_seq_one_letter_code
_entity_poly.pdbx_strand_id
1 'polypeptide(L)'
;MGDLSLQRAAGALGAWVSGVGLADVAESDRVYARVRQALVENEVLFFRDQDVAPQVFAAFAQCFGEVLDHPAYATTEQSDAVQILESTPENPSKIELWHSDMTFMAEPPNFTLLQGKIIPAVGGDTLWASATAAYASLSPGL
;
A
#
# COMPACT_ATOMS: atom_id res chain seq x y z
N MET A 1 4.73 19.10 13.24
CA MET A 1 4.22 17.74 13.10
C MET A 1 2.75 17.74 13.50
N GLY A 2 1.85 17.48 12.57
CA GLY A 2 0.40 17.44 12.83
C GLY A 2 0.00 16.19 13.62
N ASP A 3 -1.23 16.21 14.16
CA ASP A 3 -1.81 14.99 14.73
C ASP A 3 -2.37 14.12 13.59
N LEU A 4 -2.08 12.80 13.63
CA LEU A 4 -2.66 11.84 12.72
C LEU A 4 -4.18 11.84 12.86
N SER A 5 -4.86 12.04 11.77
CA SER A 5 -6.32 11.99 11.66
C SER A 5 -6.72 10.98 10.60
N LEU A 6 -7.80 10.25 10.85
CA LEU A 6 -8.33 9.22 9.97
C LEU A 6 -9.76 9.54 9.57
N GLN A 7 -10.05 9.39 8.29
CA GLN A 7 -11.41 9.45 7.74
C GLN A 7 -11.69 8.17 6.96
N ARG A 8 -12.78 7.48 7.24
CA ARG A 8 -13.15 6.27 6.48
C ARG A 8 -13.29 6.58 4.99
N ALA A 9 -12.69 5.74 4.16
CA ALA A 9 -12.76 5.86 2.72
C ALA A 9 -14.00 5.16 2.15
N ALA A 10 -14.38 4.01 2.73
CA ALA A 10 -15.54 3.23 2.30
C ALA A 10 -16.22 2.52 3.49
N GLY A 11 -17.33 1.83 3.24
CA GLY A 11 -18.09 1.15 4.27
C GLY A 11 -17.40 -0.06 4.88
N ALA A 12 -16.69 -0.84 4.07
CA ALA A 12 -16.09 -2.11 4.50
C ALA A 12 -14.64 -1.95 4.97
N LEU A 13 -13.82 -1.20 4.24
CA LEU A 13 -12.38 -1.05 4.52
C LEU A 13 -11.88 0.30 4.02
N GLY A 14 -10.65 0.63 4.42
CA GLY A 14 -9.91 1.80 3.96
C GLY A 14 -10.14 3.07 4.76
N ALA A 15 -9.05 3.80 5.01
CA ALA A 15 -9.09 5.12 5.61
C ALA A 15 -8.12 6.10 4.93
N TRP A 16 -8.56 7.35 4.78
CA TRP A 16 -7.71 8.49 4.41
C TRP A 16 -6.92 8.95 5.63
N VAL A 17 -5.61 9.10 5.45
CA VAL A 17 -4.69 9.60 6.47
C VAL A 17 -4.40 11.07 6.20
N SER A 18 -4.47 11.89 7.24
CA SER A 18 -4.07 13.30 7.20
C SER A 18 -3.33 13.70 8.47
N GLY A 19 -2.65 14.86 8.41
CA GLY A 19 -1.88 15.42 9.53
C GLY A 19 -0.46 14.85 9.66
N VAL A 20 -0.12 13.76 8.97
CA VAL A 20 1.21 13.17 8.91
C VAL A 20 1.53 12.73 7.48
N GLY A 21 2.80 12.85 7.08
CA GLY A 21 3.32 12.35 5.80
C GLY A 21 4.18 11.12 5.96
N LEU A 22 4.62 10.54 4.84
CA LEU A 22 5.46 9.34 4.83
C LEU A 22 6.80 9.55 5.54
N ALA A 23 7.40 10.75 5.41
CA ALA A 23 8.64 11.10 6.12
C ALA A 23 8.44 11.13 7.64
N ASP A 24 7.32 11.68 8.13
CA ASP A 24 7.03 11.72 9.56
C ASP A 24 6.94 10.31 10.17
N VAL A 25 6.41 9.34 9.40
CA VAL A 25 6.31 7.94 9.82
C VAL A 25 7.70 7.31 9.89
N ALA A 26 8.57 7.59 8.91
CA ALA A 26 9.94 7.06 8.88
C ALA A 26 10.83 7.64 9.98
N GLU A 27 10.54 8.87 10.44
CA GLU A 27 11.34 9.58 11.43
C GLU A 27 10.85 9.40 12.89
N SER A 28 9.68 8.78 13.11
CA SER A 28 9.07 8.72 14.44
C SER A 28 8.38 7.41 14.75
N ASP A 29 8.95 6.62 15.67
CA ASP A 29 8.34 5.38 16.17
C ASP A 29 6.91 5.56 16.69
N ARG A 30 6.62 6.72 17.29
CA ARG A 30 5.28 7.05 17.78
C ARG A 30 4.29 7.20 16.64
N VAL A 31 4.68 7.88 15.55
CA VAL A 31 3.82 8.07 14.37
C VAL A 31 3.66 6.73 13.67
N TYR A 32 4.75 5.99 13.47
CA TYR A 32 4.73 4.64 12.91
C TYR A 32 3.75 3.73 13.66
N ALA A 33 3.83 3.67 15.00
CA ALA A 33 2.95 2.82 15.79
C ALA A 33 1.46 3.14 15.57
N ARG A 34 1.11 4.43 15.48
CA ARG A 34 -0.27 4.89 15.20
C ARG A 34 -0.71 4.54 13.78
N VAL A 35 0.16 4.73 12.78
CA VAL A 35 -0.13 4.37 11.39
C VAL A 35 -0.28 2.86 11.25
N ARG A 36 0.60 2.08 11.87
CA ARG A 36 0.49 0.62 11.87
C ARG A 36 -0.81 0.13 12.51
N GLN A 37 -1.20 0.71 13.64
CA GLN A 37 -2.48 0.40 14.29
C GLN A 37 -3.66 0.72 13.35
N ALA A 38 -3.65 1.91 12.76
CA ALA A 38 -4.68 2.33 11.81
C ALA A 38 -4.75 1.40 10.58
N LEU A 39 -3.60 0.92 10.07
CA LEU A 39 -3.55 -0.03 8.95
C LEU A 39 -4.20 -1.37 9.32
N VAL A 40 -3.91 -1.90 10.49
CA VAL A 40 -4.53 -3.16 10.97
C VAL A 40 -6.05 -3.01 11.13
N GLU A 41 -6.52 -1.86 11.62
CA GLU A 41 -7.95 -1.60 11.87
C GLU A 41 -8.73 -1.32 10.58
N ASN A 42 -8.08 -0.77 9.54
CA ASN A 42 -8.75 -0.34 8.31
C ASN A 42 -8.35 -1.15 7.07
N GLU A 43 -7.39 -2.05 7.18
CA GLU A 43 -6.85 -2.94 6.13
C GLU A 43 -6.12 -2.20 5.00
N VAL A 44 -6.54 -1.01 4.63
CA VAL A 44 -5.90 -0.14 3.63
C VAL A 44 -5.86 1.31 4.13
N LEU A 45 -4.73 1.97 3.93
CA LEU A 45 -4.57 3.40 4.22
C LEU A 45 -4.20 4.17 2.95
N PHE A 46 -4.80 5.34 2.78
CA PHE A 46 -4.56 6.24 1.68
C PHE A 46 -3.93 7.54 2.17
N PHE A 47 -2.76 7.83 1.68
CA PHE A 47 -2.06 9.09 1.90
C PHE A 47 -2.14 9.92 0.63
N ARG A 48 -2.74 11.10 0.70
CA ARG A 48 -2.81 12.02 -0.43
C ARG A 48 -1.61 12.96 -0.44
N ASP A 49 -1.31 13.49 -1.63
CA ASP A 49 -0.33 14.57 -1.83
C ASP A 49 1.09 14.20 -1.30
N GLN A 50 1.47 12.93 -1.47
CA GLN A 50 2.77 12.40 -1.06
C GLN A 50 3.72 12.29 -2.25
N ASP A 51 4.09 13.42 -2.83
CA ASP A 51 5.13 13.44 -3.88
C ASP A 51 6.52 13.42 -3.23
N VAL A 52 6.93 12.23 -2.82
CA VAL A 52 8.23 11.98 -2.19
C VAL A 52 9.20 11.29 -3.14
N ALA A 53 10.49 11.49 -2.89
CA ALA A 53 11.56 10.78 -3.60
C ALA A 53 11.55 9.28 -3.27
N PRO A 54 12.04 8.40 -4.17
CA PRO A 54 12.10 6.96 -3.94
C PRO A 54 12.79 6.56 -2.64
N GLN A 55 13.83 7.29 -2.21
CA GLN A 55 14.53 7.04 -0.95
C GLN A 55 13.64 7.25 0.28
N VAL A 56 12.78 8.27 0.27
CA VAL A 56 11.82 8.53 1.36
C VAL A 56 10.73 7.47 1.37
N PHE A 57 10.26 7.06 0.19
CA PHE A 57 9.29 5.97 0.06
C PHE A 57 9.88 4.64 0.54
N ALA A 58 11.13 4.33 0.20
CA ALA A 58 11.85 3.17 0.69
C ALA A 58 12.02 3.19 2.21
N ALA A 59 12.42 4.33 2.80
CA ALA A 59 12.54 4.48 4.25
C ALA A 59 11.20 4.26 4.96
N PHE A 60 10.12 4.76 4.41
CA PHE A 60 8.77 4.49 4.90
C PHE A 60 8.43 2.99 4.84
N ALA A 61 8.73 2.32 3.71
CA ALA A 61 8.48 0.88 3.55
C ALA A 61 9.27 0.05 4.57
N GLN A 62 10.53 0.39 4.81
CA GLN A 62 11.41 -0.31 5.78
C GLN A 62 10.90 -0.27 7.22
N CYS A 63 10.05 0.70 7.60
CA CYS A 63 9.40 0.72 8.91
C CYS A 63 8.48 -0.49 9.12
N PHE A 64 7.96 -1.08 8.05
CA PHE A 64 7.03 -2.21 8.11
C PHE A 64 7.70 -3.58 8.01
N GLY A 65 9.00 -3.61 7.73
CA GLY A 65 9.79 -4.82 7.63
C GLY A 65 10.80 -4.80 6.48
N GLU A 66 11.36 -5.96 6.19
CA GLU A 66 12.24 -6.14 5.04
C GLU A 66 11.47 -5.92 3.74
N VAL A 67 12.05 -5.11 2.85
CA VAL A 67 11.48 -4.88 1.53
C VAL A 67 11.88 -6.05 0.62
N LEU A 68 10.88 -6.70 0.05
CA LEU A 68 11.08 -7.82 -0.87
C LEU A 68 11.02 -7.36 -2.32
N ASP A 69 11.91 -7.89 -3.14
CA ASP A 69 11.94 -7.65 -4.58
C ASP A 69 10.98 -8.59 -5.31
N HIS A 70 10.18 -8.04 -6.22
CA HIS A 70 9.40 -8.85 -7.13
C HIS A 70 10.22 -9.13 -8.40
N PRO A 71 10.40 -10.40 -8.80
CA PRO A 71 11.33 -10.75 -9.88
C PRO A 71 10.96 -10.21 -11.27
N ALA A 72 9.72 -9.73 -11.44
CA ALA A 72 9.22 -9.26 -12.73
C ALA A 72 9.37 -7.74 -12.95
N TYR A 73 9.75 -6.96 -11.93
CA TYR A 73 9.77 -5.51 -12.02
C TYR A 73 11.17 -4.94 -11.89
N ALA A 74 11.46 -3.89 -12.70
CA ALA A 74 12.71 -3.14 -12.59
C ALA A 74 12.65 -2.19 -11.38
N THR A 75 13.81 -1.96 -10.77
CA THR A 75 13.98 -0.96 -9.70
C THR A 75 14.18 0.44 -10.26
N THR A 76 14.00 1.46 -9.42
CA THR A 76 14.31 2.84 -9.77
C THR A 76 15.81 3.09 -9.73
N GLU A 77 16.31 4.07 -10.52
CA GLU A 77 17.71 4.48 -10.48
C GLU A 77 18.15 5.02 -9.11
N GLN A 78 17.20 5.55 -8.31
CA GLN A 78 17.48 6.18 -7.03
C GLN A 78 17.34 5.24 -5.83
N SER A 79 16.76 4.05 -6.00
CA SER A 79 16.58 3.09 -4.91
C SER A 79 16.29 1.69 -5.43
N ASP A 80 17.11 0.73 -5.06
CA ASP A 80 16.90 -0.68 -5.37
C ASP A 80 15.68 -1.27 -4.62
N ALA A 81 15.23 -0.61 -3.56
CA ALA A 81 14.07 -1.01 -2.77
C ALA A 81 12.73 -0.53 -3.35
N VAL A 82 12.73 0.22 -4.46
CA VAL A 82 11.50 0.73 -5.10
C VAL A 82 11.43 0.25 -6.52
N GLN A 83 10.40 -0.51 -6.81
CA GLN A 83 10.15 -1.09 -8.12
C GLN A 83 9.13 -0.28 -8.92
N ILE A 84 9.24 -0.33 -10.24
CA ILE A 84 8.39 0.40 -11.18
C ILE A 84 7.32 -0.55 -11.71
N LEU A 85 6.06 -0.22 -11.47
CA LEU A 85 4.91 -0.85 -12.09
C LEU A 85 4.32 0.12 -13.11
N GLU A 86 4.50 -0.16 -14.38
CA GLU A 86 4.05 0.70 -15.47
C GLU A 86 3.05 -0.04 -16.38
N SER A 87 2.00 0.68 -16.76
CA SER A 87 1.04 0.23 -17.77
C SER A 87 0.95 1.27 -18.88
N THR A 88 1.21 0.87 -20.12
CA THR A 88 1.12 1.72 -21.31
C THR A 88 0.17 1.12 -22.34
N PRO A 89 -0.30 1.88 -23.34
CA PRO A 89 -1.09 1.32 -24.43
C PRO A 89 -0.39 0.19 -25.19
N GLU A 90 0.96 0.25 -25.29
CA GLU A 90 1.79 -0.75 -25.96
C GLU A 90 2.07 -1.98 -25.09
N ASN A 91 2.07 -1.78 -23.77
CA ASN A 91 2.28 -2.84 -22.77
C ASN A 91 1.28 -2.68 -21.61
N PRO A 92 0.01 -3.00 -21.83
CA PRO A 92 -1.02 -2.84 -20.81
C PRO A 92 -0.81 -3.83 -19.66
N SER A 93 -1.06 -3.37 -18.43
CA SER A 93 -1.13 -4.25 -17.27
C SER A 93 -2.24 -5.30 -17.47
N LYS A 94 -1.94 -6.54 -17.05
CA LYS A 94 -2.89 -7.67 -17.12
C LYS A 94 -3.37 -8.10 -15.73
N ILE A 95 -3.24 -7.22 -14.74
CA ILE A 95 -3.66 -7.48 -13.35
C ILE A 95 -5.16 -7.19 -13.25
N GLU A 96 -5.98 -8.16 -13.64
CA GLU A 96 -7.45 -8.02 -13.71
C GLU A 96 -8.19 -8.97 -12.75
N LEU A 97 -7.46 -9.87 -12.07
CA LEU A 97 -8.05 -10.83 -11.16
C LEU A 97 -7.87 -10.40 -9.71
N TRP A 98 -8.89 -10.66 -8.87
CA TRP A 98 -8.73 -10.54 -7.43
C TRP A 98 -7.64 -11.48 -6.92
N HIS A 99 -6.68 -10.95 -6.20
CA HIS A 99 -5.54 -11.69 -5.67
C HIS A 99 -5.04 -11.07 -4.36
N SER A 100 -4.21 -11.80 -3.66
CA SER A 100 -3.30 -11.25 -2.66
C SER A 100 -1.88 -11.35 -3.22
N ASP A 101 -1.07 -10.33 -2.98
CA ASP A 101 0.27 -10.24 -3.54
C ASP A 101 1.19 -11.34 -3.03
N MET A 102 2.09 -11.80 -3.91
CA MET A 102 3.20 -12.71 -3.60
C MET A 102 2.80 -14.02 -2.90
N THR A 103 1.55 -14.48 -3.02
CA THR A 103 1.07 -15.73 -2.37
C THR A 103 1.71 -17.01 -2.88
N PHE A 104 2.52 -16.93 -3.93
CA PHE A 104 3.37 -18.04 -4.40
C PHE A 104 4.62 -18.26 -3.55
N MET A 105 4.97 -17.34 -2.64
CA MET A 105 6.07 -17.47 -1.70
C MET A 105 5.65 -18.23 -0.45
N ALA A 106 6.60 -18.95 0.16
CA ALA A 106 6.36 -19.62 1.44
C ALA A 106 6.12 -18.62 2.57
N GLU A 107 6.79 -17.46 2.50
CA GLU A 107 6.66 -16.34 3.43
C GLU A 107 6.38 -15.07 2.61
N PRO A 108 5.10 -14.79 2.26
CA PRO A 108 4.74 -13.59 1.52
C PRO A 108 4.89 -12.34 2.37
N PRO A 109 5.07 -11.14 1.77
CA PRO A 109 5.13 -9.90 2.52
C PRO A 109 3.80 -9.61 3.22
N ASN A 110 3.88 -9.01 4.42
CA ASN A 110 2.70 -8.65 5.20
C ASN A 110 1.98 -7.41 4.65
N PHE A 111 2.69 -6.56 3.92
CA PHE A 111 2.17 -5.29 3.42
C PHE A 111 2.66 -5.02 2.01
N THR A 112 1.82 -4.41 1.19
CA THR A 112 2.16 -3.88 -0.12
C THR A 112 1.97 -2.37 -0.10
N LEU A 113 2.92 -1.63 -0.64
CA LEU A 113 2.90 -0.17 -0.73
C LEU A 113 2.94 0.25 -2.20
N LEU A 114 2.02 1.12 -2.59
CA LEU A 114 1.95 1.66 -3.94
C LEU A 114 2.00 3.19 -3.90
N GLN A 115 2.88 3.79 -4.70
CA GLN A 115 2.92 5.24 -4.92
C GLN A 115 2.52 5.54 -6.35
N GLY A 116 1.39 6.22 -6.54
CA GLY A 116 0.97 6.71 -7.85
C GLY A 116 1.82 7.88 -8.31
N LYS A 117 2.50 7.74 -9.45
CA LYS A 117 3.29 8.80 -10.09
C LYS A 117 2.59 9.37 -11.30
N ILE A 118 2.06 8.52 -12.16
CA ILE A 118 1.31 8.89 -13.34
C ILE A 118 -0.01 8.13 -13.29
N ILE A 119 -1.08 8.85 -13.02
CA ILE A 119 -2.43 8.28 -12.88
C ILE A 119 -3.32 8.90 -13.95
N PRO A 120 -4.03 8.11 -14.77
CA PRO A 120 -4.95 8.63 -15.75
C PRO A 120 -6.12 9.38 -15.09
N ALA A 121 -6.69 10.35 -15.80
CA ALA A 121 -7.83 11.11 -15.30
C ALA A 121 -9.11 10.26 -15.18
N VAL A 122 -9.19 9.16 -15.92
CA VAL A 122 -10.32 8.22 -15.93
C VAL A 122 -9.80 6.80 -16.09
N GLY A 123 -10.32 5.89 -15.28
CA GLY A 123 -9.94 4.47 -15.31
C GLY A 123 -8.61 4.18 -14.60
N GLY A 124 -8.20 2.92 -14.62
CA GLY A 124 -6.98 2.46 -13.95
C GLY A 124 -7.09 2.44 -12.43
N ASP A 125 -8.30 2.40 -11.88
CA ASP A 125 -8.51 2.37 -10.44
C ASP A 125 -7.97 1.09 -9.80
N THR A 126 -7.34 1.22 -8.63
CA THR A 126 -7.01 0.09 -7.79
C THR A 126 -8.18 -0.23 -6.88
N LEU A 127 -8.67 -1.46 -6.97
CA LEU A 127 -9.80 -1.94 -6.18
C LEU A 127 -9.32 -2.80 -5.02
N TRP A 128 -10.03 -2.72 -3.89
CA TRP A 128 -9.71 -3.45 -2.67
C TRP A 128 -10.92 -4.20 -2.14
N ALA A 129 -10.70 -5.42 -1.63
CA ALA A 129 -11.72 -6.21 -0.96
C ALA A 129 -11.20 -6.74 0.37
N SER A 130 -12.04 -6.71 1.41
CA SER A 130 -11.71 -7.21 2.73
C SER A 130 -11.81 -8.74 2.76
N ALA A 131 -10.66 -9.42 2.89
CA ALA A 131 -10.63 -10.86 3.14
C ALA A 131 -11.16 -11.20 4.54
N THR A 132 -10.95 -10.32 5.52
CA THR A 132 -11.48 -10.46 6.88
C THR A 132 -13.01 -10.45 6.89
N ALA A 133 -13.63 -9.50 6.19
CA ALA A 133 -15.08 -9.44 6.07
C ALA A 133 -15.63 -10.63 5.26
N ALA A 134 -14.95 -11.04 4.20
CA ALA A 134 -15.32 -12.23 3.44
C ALA A 134 -15.30 -13.48 4.32
N TYR A 135 -14.24 -13.69 5.09
CA TYR A 135 -14.14 -14.82 6.03
C TYR A 135 -15.23 -14.78 7.10
N ALA A 136 -15.48 -13.61 7.71
CA ALA A 136 -16.51 -13.43 8.72
C ALA A 136 -17.95 -13.66 8.19
N SER A 137 -18.16 -13.59 6.88
CA SER A 137 -19.45 -13.84 6.22
C SER A 137 -19.74 -15.33 5.93
N LEU A 138 -18.75 -16.19 6.12
CA LEU A 138 -18.92 -17.63 5.91
C LEU A 138 -19.87 -18.22 6.95
N SER A 139 -20.63 -19.24 6.54
CA SER A 139 -21.48 -20.00 7.47
C SER A 139 -20.65 -20.84 8.45
N PRO A 140 -21.17 -21.17 9.65
CA PRO A 140 -20.43 -21.96 10.65
C PRO A 140 -19.99 -23.36 10.18
N GLY A 141 -20.42 -23.81 9.01
CA GLY A 141 -20.03 -25.11 8.44
C GLY A 141 -18.95 -25.03 7.34
N LEU A 142 -18.49 -23.83 7.03
CA LEU A 142 -17.38 -23.54 6.11
C LEU A 142 -16.19 -22.98 6.87
#